data_a86e3a52f4bf0773cd8678b972a9818d
#
_entry.id   a86e3a52f4bf0773cd8678b972a9818d
#
_cell.length_a   1.000
_cell.length_b   1.000
_cell.length_c   1.000
_cell.angle_alpha   90.00
_cell.angle_beta   90.00
_cell.angle_gamma   90.00
#
_symmetry.space_group_name_H-M   'P 1'
#
loop_
_entity.id
_entity.type
_entity.pdbx_description
1 polymer ?
#
loop_
_entity_poly.entity_id
_entity_poly.type
_entity_poly.pdbx_seq_one_letter_code
_entity_poly.pdbx_strand_id
1 'polypeptide(L)'
;AAAAPLAAHEDHGCLDDACTLQSLFAEADAGGAAAAGTTIAARRFGSWGIDTAGMDREARPGTDFFRYVSGTWADTTQIPADRSSYGGFAILRDLSEARLRVLVEGYALGDPATGGDAAKIAALYRGFMDEATIEALGAKPLQPVLADIRAATDRNALARLMGRRGNFYDTFFNLGVSDDQKDPDRYTLYLSQGGLGLGDREMYLRENFAPQRERYQAYIAQ
;
A
#
# COMPACT_ATOMS: atom_id res chain seq x y z
N ALA A 1 0.92 -6.08 -28.61
CA ALA A 1 0.34 -7.40 -28.62
C ALA A 1 -1.08 -7.29 -28.06
N ALA A 2 -2.08 -7.63 -28.88
CA ALA A 2 -3.48 -7.48 -28.51
C ALA A 2 -3.84 -8.46 -27.39
N ALA A 3 -4.47 -7.96 -26.32
CA ALA A 3 -5.06 -8.78 -25.28
C ALA A 3 -6.26 -9.55 -25.89
N ALA A 4 -6.30 -10.87 -25.67
CA ALA A 4 -7.42 -11.70 -26.05
C ALA A 4 -8.64 -11.30 -25.18
N PRO A 5 -9.87 -11.25 -25.74
CA PRO A 5 -11.06 -10.94 -24.98
C PRO A 5 -11.36 -12.10 -24.01
N LEU A 6 -11.60 -11.76 -22.72
CA LEU A 6 -12.18 -12.68 -21.76
C LEU A 6 -13.55 -13.13 -22.28
N ALA A 7 -13.75 -14.43 -22.35
CA ALA A 7 -15.02 -15.05 -22.76
C ALA A 7 -16.15 -14.55 -21.86
N ALA A 8 -17.29 -14.25 -22.47
CA ALA A 8 -18.50 -13.86 -21.76
C ALA A 8 -18.91 -14.98 -20.80
N HIS A 9 -19.00 -14.65 -19.50
CA HIS A 9 -19.48 -15.56 -18.48
C HIS A 9 -20.98 -15.81 -18.64
N GLU A 10 -21.38 -17.07 -18.75
CA GLU A 10 -22.76 -17.48 -18.62
C GLU A 10 -23.24 -17.29 -17.17
N ASP A 11 -24.42 -16.76 -17.06
CA ASP A 11 -25.16 -16.32 -15.87
C ASP A 11 -25.33 -17.46 -14.87
N HIS A 12 -24.39 -17.64 -13.95
CA HIS A 12 -24.54 -18.52 -12.78
C HIS A 12 -25.03 -17.67 -11.63
N GLY A 13 -26.32 -17.66 -11.39
CA GLY A 13 -27.17 -17.08 -10.36
C GLY A 13 -26.62 -16.70 -8.98
N CYS A 14 -25.43 -16.17 -8.88
CA CYS A 14 -24.88 -15.54 -7.69
C CYS A 14 -25.08 -14.04 -7.78
N LEU A 15 -25.90 -13.47 -6.92
CA LEU A 15 -26.24 -12.07 -6.87
C LEU A 15 -25.41 -11.27 -5.85
N ASP A 16 -24.30 -11.81 -5.32
CA ASP A 16 -23.46 -11.12 -4.37
C ASP A 16 -21.98 -11.02 -4.84
N ASP A 17 -21.33 -9.92 -4.46
CA ASP A 17 -19.94 -9.60 -4.77
C ASP A 17 -18.96 -10.68 -4.29
N ALA A 18 -19.31 -11.42 -3.23
CA ALA A 18 -18.50 -12.49 -2.65
C ALA A 18 -18.39 -13.71 -3.58
N CYS A 19 -19.45 -14.02 -4.32
CA CYS A 19 -19.47 -15.16 -5.25
C CYS A 19 -18.62 -14.87 -6.49
N THR A 20 -18.64 -13.64 -6.99
CA THR A 20 -17.83 -13.19 -8.14
C THR A 20 -16.34 -13.25 -7.80
N LEU A 21 -15.96 -12.88 -6.58
CA LEU A 21 -14.58 -12.96 -6.09
C LEU A 21 -14.10 -14.41 -5.98
N GLN A 22 -14.95 -15.29 -5.46
CA GLN A 22 -14.62 -16.71 -5.27
C GLN A 22 -14.46 -17.44 -6.61
N SER A 23 -15.25 -17.08 -7.65
CA SER A 23 -15.11 -17.63 -9.00
C SER A 23 -13.83 -17.15 -9.69
N LEU A 24 -13.49 -15.86 -9.58
CA LEU A 24 -12.24 -15.31 -10.14
C LEU A 24 -11.00 -15.98 -9.55
N PHE A 25 -11.02 -16.30 -8.25
CA PHE A 25 -9.91 -17.00 -7.61
C PHE A 25 -9.91 -18.51 -7.87
N ALA A 26 -11.07 -19.13 -8.06
CA ALA A 26 -11.18 -20.56 -8.40
C ALA A 26 -10.71 -20.86 -9.83
N GLU A 27 -10.98 -19.98 -10.80
CA GLU A 27 -10.49 -20.10 -12.17
C GLU A 27 -8.98 -19.90 -12.26
N ALA A 28 -8.41 -19.01 -11.44
CA ALA A 28 -6.97 -18.82 -11.34
C ALA A 28 -6.26 -20.05 -10.74
N ASP A 29 -6.90 -20.77 -9.83
CA ASP A 29 -6.41 -22.06 -9.31
C ASP A 29 -6.55 -23.22 -10.35
N ALA A 30 -7.43 -23.08 -11.34
CA ALA A 30 -7.69 -24.10 -12.36
C ALA A 30 -6.80 -24.00 -13.62
N GLY A 31 -5.83 -23.10 -13.67
CA GLY A 31 -4.83 -23.05 -14.73
C GLY A 31 -5.08 -22.04 -15.84
N GLY A 32 -5.86 -21.00 -15.60
CA GLY A 32 -5.93 -19.82 -16.48
C GLY A 32 -4.56 -19.14 -16.58
N ALA A 33 -4.05 -18.93 -17.78
CA ALA A 33 -2.74 -18.34 -18.04
C ALA A 33 -2.67 -16.92 -17.47
N ALA A 34 -2.14 -16.78 -16.25
CA ALA A 34 -1.68 -15.51 -15.74
C ALA A 34 -0.54 -15.00 -16.64
N ALA A 35 -0.53 -13.72 -16.93
CA ALA A 35 0.56 -13.06 -17.63
C ALA A 35 1.90 -13.47 -16.99
N ALA A 36 2.86 -13.85 -17.83
CA ALA A 36 4.11 -14.49 -17.43
C ALA A 36 4.75 -13.80 -16.21
N GLY A 37 4.72 -14.47 -15.06
CA GLY A 37 5.53 -14.13 -13.90
C GLY A 37 4.85 -14.05 -12.53
N THR A 38 3.53 -13.87 -12.40
CA THR A 38 2.91 -13.68 -11.10
C THR A 38 1.86 -14.76 -10.81
N THR A 39 2.18 -15.69 -9.94
CA THR A 39 1.23 -16.70 -9.46
C THR A 39 0.33 -16.08 -8.39
N ILE A 40 -0.98 -16.09 -8.60
CA ILE A 40 -1.99 -15.67 -7.61
C ILE A 40 -2.52 -16.84 -6.76
N ALA A 41 -2.06 -18.05 -7.02
CA ALA A 41 -2.40 -19.25 -6.25
C ALA A 41 -1.60 -19.29 -4.93
N ALA A 42 -2.28 -19.56 -3.83
CA ALA A 42 -1.63 -19.76 -2.54
C ALA A 42 -0.89 -21.10 -2.52
N ARG A 43 0.32 -21.10 -1.97
CA ARG A 43 1.03 -22.37 -1.69
C ARG A 43 0.24 -23.18 -0.67
N ARG A 44 0.12 -24.47 -0.90
CA ARG A 44 -0.49 -25.42 0.03
C ARG A 44 0.58 -26.35 0.59
N PHE A 45 0.66 -26.47 1.90
CA PHE A 45 1.65 -27.25 2.63
C PHE A 45 0.96 -28.44 3.32
N GLY A 46 0.56 -29.45 2.55
CA GLY A 46 -0.13 -30.62 3.08
C GLY A 46 -1.40 -30.29 3.87
N SER A 47 -1.91 -31.27 4.65
CA SER A 47 -3.14 -31.10 5.46
C SER A 47 -2.95 -30.25 6.72
N TRP A 48 -1.71 -30.12 7.20
CA TRP A 48 -1.38 -29.40 8.44
C TRP A 48 -0.86 -27.99 8.22
N GLY A 49 -0.65 -27.57 6.97
CA GLY A 49 -0.11 -26.25 6.64
C GLY A 49 1.37 -26.05 6.99
N ILE A 50 2.14 -27.14 7.18
CA ILE A 50 3.55 -27.09 7.52
C ILE A 50 4.38 -27.36 6.27
N ASP A 51 5.34 -26.49 5.95
CA ASP A 51 6.31 -26.66 4.87
C ASP A 51 7.39 -27.66 5.27
N THR A 52 7.11 -28.96 5.11
CA THR A 52 8.08 -30.00 5.40
C THR A 52 9.20 -30.12 4.38
N ALA A 53 9.04 -29.53 3.18
CA ALA A 53 10.09 -29.48 2.15
C ALA A 53 11.14 -28.40 2.44
N GLY A 54 10.73 -27.34 3.14
CA GLY A 54 11.65 -26.29 3.58
C GLY A 54 12.53 -26.65 4.79
N MET A 55 12.30 -27.82 5.41
CA MET A 55 13.06 -28.29 6.58
C MET A 55 14.42 -28.85 6.15
N ASP A 56 15.45 -28.60 6.98
CA ASP A 56 16.73 -29.29 6.94
C ASP A 56 16.74 -30.42 8.00
N ARG A 57 16.47 -31.63 7.57
CA ARG A 57 16.36 -32.79 8.48
C ARG A 57 17.72 -33.34 8.97
N GLU A 58 18.82 -32.84 8.39
CA GLU A 58 20.17 -33.20 8.84
C GLU A 58 20.60 -32.33 10.03
N ALA A 59 20.02 -31.13 10.17
CA ALA A 59 20.23 -30.28 11.33
C ALA A 59 19.62 -30.92 12.60
N ARG A 60 20.34 -30.84 13.72
CA ARG A 60 19.84 -31.34 15.01
C ARG A 60 18.93 -30.28 15.66
N PRO A 61 17.65 -30.56 15.90
CA PRO A 61 16.71 -29.56 16.45
C PRO A 61 17.12 -29.03 17.82
N GLY A 62 17.83 -29.82 18.63
CA GLY A 62 18.36 -29.37 19.92
C GLY A 62 19.59 -28.47 19.82
N THR A 63 20.25 -28.41 18.65
CA THR A 63 21.40 -27.55 18.41
C THR A 63 21.02 -26.28 17.68
N ASP A 64 20.27 -26.41 16.60
CA ASP A 64 19.76 -25.30 15.80
C ASP A 64 18.33 -25.62 15.31
N PHE A 65 17.35 -25.17 16.07
CA PHE A 65 15.95 -25.41 15.76
C PHE A 65 15.48 -24.62 14.53
N PHE A 66 16.01 -23.40 14.33
CA PHE A 66 15.69 -22.60 13.15
C PHE A 66 16.18 -23.31 11.87
N ARG A 67 17.42 -23.77 11.88
CA ARG A 67 17.97 -24.51 10.76
C ARG A 67 17.18 -25.78 10.48
N TYR A 68 16.84 -26.54 11.52
CA TYR A 68 16.04 -27.75 11.39
C TYR A 68 14.67 -27.49 10.71
N VAL A 69 13.98 -26.40 11.09
CA VAL A 69 12.62 -26.10 10.58
C VAL A 69 12.64 -25.40 9.23
N SER A 70 13.64 -24.55 8.96
CA SER A 70 13.62 -23.64 7.81
C SER A 70 14.90 -23.64 6.99
N GLY A 71 15.83 -24.58 7.22
CA GLY A 71 17.17 -24.54 6.63
C GLY A 71 17.15 -24.66 5.11
N THR A 72 16.45 -25.63 4.55
CA THR A 72 16.34 -25.79 3.10
C THR A 72 15.67 -24.57 2.45
N TRP A 73 14.61 -24.05 3.09
CA TRP A 73 13.95 -22.84 2.62
C TRP A 73 14.91 -21.64 2.61
N ALA A 74 15.67 -21.43 3.68
CA ALA A 74 16.63 -20.34 3.79
C ALA A 74 17.76 -20.42 2.75
N ASP A 75 18.25 -21.61 2.45
CA ASP A 75 19.31 -21.84 1.46
C ASP A 75 18.82 -21.67 0.02
N THR A 76 17.55 -21.93 -0.24
CA THR A 76 16.98 -21.90 -1.60
C THR A 76 16.22 -20.62 -1.91
N THR A 77 15.88 -19.80 -0.90
CA THR A 77 15.12 -18.58 -1.06
C THR A 77 16.04 -17.37 -1.18
N GLN A 78 15.96 -16.64 -2.27
CA GLN A 78 16.69 -15.39 -2.44
C GLN A 78 15.85 -14.21 -1.95
N ILE A 79 16.52 -13.28 -1.26
CA ILE A 79 15.90 -11.99 -0.91
C ILE A 79 15.86 -11.14 -2.19
N PRO A 80 14.68 -10.62 -2.60
CA PRO A 80 14.58 -9.72 -3.74
C PRO A 80 15.51 -8.51 -3.60
N ALA A 81 16.06 -8.02 -4.72
CA ALA A 81 17.07 -6.97 -4.72
C ALA A 81 16.57 -5.62 -4.14
N ASP A 82 15.26 -5.40 -4.13
CA ASP A 82 14.59 -4.22 -3.59
C ASP A 82 14.21 -4.33 -2.10
N ARG A 83 14.64 -5.42 -1.43
CA ARG A 83 14.25 -5.71 -0.04
C ARG A 83 15.45 -6.05 0.83
N SER A 84 15.37 -5.67 2.10
CA SER A 84 16.37 -6.03 3.12
C SER A 84 16.07 -7.35 3.82
N SER A 85 14.84 -7.87 3.70
CA SER A 85 14.38 -9.12 4.31
C SER A 85 13.27 -9.75 3.49
N TYR A 86 13.14 -11.08 3.58
CA TYR A 86 12.09 -11.83 2.91
C TYR A 86 11.68 -13.01 3.77
N GLY A 87 10.39 -13.34 3.79
CA GLY A 87 9.86 -14.43 4.63
C GLY A 87 8.36 -14.63 4.41
N GLY A 88 7.73 -15.50 5.20
CA GLY A 88 6.34 -15.89 5.04
C GLY A 88 5.36 -14.73 4.92
N PHE A 89 5.50 -13.71 5.76
CA PHE A 89 4.63 -12.52 5.69
C PHE A 89 4.87 -11.68 4.42
N ALA A 90 6.11 -11.59 3.94
CA ALA A 90 6.40 -10.90 2.68
C ALA A 90 5.76 -11.65 1.50
N ILE A 91 5.86 -12.97 1.48
CA ILE A 91 5.24 -13.83 0.45
C ILE A 91 3.71 -13.67 0.45
N LEU A 92 3.08 -13.64 1.63
CA LEU A 92 1.63 -13.44 1.75
C LEU A 92 1.20 -12.04 1.31
N ARG A 93 1.99 -11.02 1.63
CA ARG A 93 1.74 -9.66 1.15
C ARG A 93 1.82 -9.59 -0.37
N ASP A 94 2.87 -10.13 -0.97
CA ASP A 94 3.04 -10.15 -2.43
C ASP A 94 1.87 -10.86 -3.12
N LEU A 95 1.41 -11.98 -2.56
CA LEU A 95 0.23 -12.69 -3.04
C LEU A 95 -1.03 -11.83 -2.94
N SER A 96 -1.22 -11.14 -1.81
CA SER A 96 -2.38 -10.26 -1.60
C SER A 96 -2.36 -9.08 -2.56
N GLU A 97 -1.20 -8.46 -2.77
CA GLU A 97 -1.03 -7.36 -3.73
C GLU A 97 -1.31 -7.83 -5.17
N ALA A 98 -0.82 -9.01 -5.56
CA ALA A 98 -1.09 -9.58 -6.87
C ALA A 98 -2.58 -9.86 -7.10
N ARG A 99 -3.26 -10.40 -6.10
CA ARG A 99 -4.71 -10.65 -6.14
C ARG A 99 -5.51 -9.35 -6.20
N LEU A 100 -5.15 -8.36 -5.38
CA LEU A 100 -5.78 -7.05 -5.39
C LEU A 100 -5.63 -6.38 -6.76
N ARG A 101 -4.46 -6.47 -7.36
CA ARG A 101 -4.21 -5.95 -8.70
C ARG A 101 -5.14 -6.59 -9.75
N VAL A 102 -5.27 -7.92 -9.74
CA VAL A 102 -6.19 -8.63 -10.67
C VAL A 102 -7.62 -8.13 -10.50
N LEU A 103 -8.08 -7.95 -9.25
CA LEU A 103 -9.42 -7.44 -8.96
C LEU A 103 -9.63 -6.02 -9.49
N VAL A 104 -8.71 -5.10 -9.17
CA VAL A 104 -8.82 -3.69 -9.53
C VAL A 104 -8.76 -3.53 -11.06
N GLU A 105 -7.84 -4.24 -11.73
CA GLU A 105 -7.74 -4.24 -13.19
C GLU A 105 -8.99 -4.87 -13.83
N GLY A 106 -9.53 -5.93 -13.23
CA GLY A 106 -10.79 -6.55 -13.66
C GLY A 106 -11.97 -5.58 -13.60
N TYR A 107 -12.12 -4.84 -12.50
CA TYR A 107 -13.13 -3.77 -12.40
C TYR A 107 -12.88 -2.64 -13.40
N ALA A 108 -11.63 -2.27 -13.64
CA ALA A 108 -11.29 -1.22 -14.60
C ALA A 108 -11.62 -1.60 -16.07
N LEU A 109 -11.63 -2.89 -16.40
CA LEU A 109 -12.04 -3.41 -17.71
C LEU A 109 -13.56 -3.59 -17.82
N GLY A 110 -14.28 -3.63 -16.71
CA GLY A 110 -15.73 -3.81 -16.66
C GLY A 110 -16.54 -2.59 -17.16
N ASP A 111 -17.85 -2.79 -17.31
CA ASP A 111 -18.76 -1.74 -17.74
C ASP A 111 -18.98 -0.72 -16.58
N PRO A 112 -18.67 0.57 -16.80
CA PRO A 112 -18.95 1.63 -15.81
C PRO A 112 -20.43 1.77 -15.44
N ALA A 113 -21.34 1.30 -16.30
CA ALA A 113 -22.79 1.39 -16.09
C ALA A 113 -23.31 0.43 -15.01
N THR A 114 -22.52 -0.57 -14.57
CA THR A 114 -22.94 -1.52 -13.52
C THR A 114 -23.14 -0.86 -12.16
N GLY A 115 -22.58 0.34 -11.93
CA GLY A 115 -22.75 1.08 -10.67
C GLY A 115 -22.05 0.44 -9.47
N GLY A 116 -22.41 0.88 -8.26
CA GLY A 116 -21.88 0.30 -7.02
C GLY A 116 -20.41 0.62 -6.73
N ASP A 117 -19.80 -0.14 -5.82
CA ASP A 117 -18.43 0.09 -5.38
C ASP A 117 -17.39 -0.34 -6.43
N ALA A 118 -17.68 -1.33 -7.25
CA ALA A 118 -16.84 -1.73 -8.36
C ALA A 118 -16.63 -0.58 -9.36
N ALA A 119 -17.68 0.16 -9.70
CA ALA A 119 -17.58 1.33 -10.58
C ALA A 119 -16.75 2.47 -9.96
N LYS A 120 -16.85 2.68 -8.65
CA LYS A 120 -16.05 3.68 -7.93
C LYS A 120 -14.56 3.31 -7.93
N ILE A 121 -14.24 2.05 -7.64
CA ILE A 121 -12.87 1.51 -7.68
C ILE A 121 -12.29 1.66 -9.10
N ALA A 122 -13.05 1.25 -10.10
CA ALA A 122 -12.65 1.37 -11.50
C ALA A 122 -12.40 2.82 -11.91
N ALA A 123 -13.26 3.75 -11.50
CA ALA A 123 -13.10 5.18 -11.80
C ALA A 123 -11.84 5.76 -11.15
N LEU A 124 -11.60 5.42 -9.87
CA LEU A 124 -10.40 5.84 -9.14
C LEU A 124 -9.13 5.29 -9.80
N TYR A 125 -9.11 4.00 -10.13
CA TYR A 125 -7.96 3.37 -10.77
C TYR A 125 -7.68 3.97 -12.15
N ARG A 126 -8.70 4.13 -13.00
CA ARG A 126 -8.54 4.75 -14.32
C ARG A 126 -8.04 6.19 -14.21
N GLY A 127 -8.58 6.97 -13.26
CA GLY A 127 -8.11 8.34 -13.04
C GLY A 127 -6.66 8.41 -12.55
N PHE A 128 -6.24 7.45 -11.73
CA PHE A 128 -4.84 7.35 -11.25
C PHE A 128 -3.88 6.94 -12.37
N MET A 129 -4.30 6.09 -13.30
CA MET A 129 -3.48 5.59 -14.41
C MET A 129 -3.53 6.49 -15.67
N ASP A 130 -4.31 7.56 -15.66
CA ASP A 130 -4.41 8.51 -16.78
C ASP A 130 -3.28 9.57 -16.69
N GLU A 131 -2.06 9.13 -16.95
CA GLU A 131 -0.87 9.97 -16.93
C GLU A 131 -1.00 11.17 -17.87
N ALA A 132 -1.64 11.00 -19.03
CA ALA A 132 -1.81 12.08 -20.00
C ALA A 132 -2.65 13.24 -19.44
N THR A 133 -3.75 12.92 -18.76
CA THR A 133 -4.59 13.93 -18.11
C THR A 133 -3.89 14.54 -16.90
N ILE A 134 -3.19 13.75 -16.10
CA ILE A 134 -2.42 14.22 -14.94
C ILE A 134 -1.36 15.25 -15.38
N GLU A 135 -0.56 14.92 -16.40
CA GLU A 135 0.45 15.81 -16.95
C GLU A 135 -0.16 17.10 -17.56
N ALA A 136 -1.27 16.97 -18.30
CA ALA A 136 -1.96 18.13 -18.86
C ALA A 136 -2.56 19.07 -17.81
N LEU A 137 -2.99 18.54 -16.67
CA LEU A 137 -3.49 19.32 -15.53
C LEU A 137 -2.34 20.03 -14.80
N GLY A 138 -1.18 19.37 -14.66
CA GLY A 138 -0.04 19.90 -13.90
C GLY A 138 -0.44 20.35 -12.51
N ALA A 139 -0.06 21.55 -12.10
CA ALA A 139 -0.37 22.12 -10.78
C ALA A 139 -1.76 22.79 -10.68
N LYS A 140 -2.60 22.74 -11.72
CA LYS A 140 -3.92 23.40 -11.69
C LYS A 140 -4.82 22.97 -10.53
N PRO A 141 -4.92 21.67 -10.16
CA PRO A 141 -5.75 21.22 -9.04
C PRO A 141 -5.29 21.75 -7.68
N LEU A 142 -4.02 22.15 -7.54
CA LEU A 142 -3.45 22.71 -6.31
C LEU A 142 -3.71 24.22 -6.15
N GLN A 143 -4.12 24.92 -7.21
CA GLN A 143 -4.26 26.37 -7.15
C GLN A 143 -5.21 26.89 -6.06
N PRO A 144 -6.37 26.29 -5.79
CA PRO A 144 -7.24 26.71 -4.68
C PRO A 144 -6.54 26.62 -3.33
N VAL A 145 -5.80 25.51 -3.10
CA VAL A 145 -5.03 25.27 -1.87
C VAL A 145 -3.92 26.30 -1.71
N LEU A 146 -3.17 26.53 -2.78
CA LEU A 146 -2.11 27.53 -2.78
C LEU A 146 -2.65 28.96 -2.56
N ALA A 147 -3.84 29.27 -3.06
CA ALA A 147 -4.51 30.53 -2.80
C ALA A 147 -4.88 30.69 -1.32
N ASP A 148 -5.44 29.65 -0.68
CA ASP A 148 -5.75 29.63 0.75
C ASP A 148 -4.49 29.84 1.61
N ILE A 149 -3.38 29.19 1.25
CA ILE A 149 -2.07 29.36 1.94
C ILE A 149 -1.57 30.79 1.80
N ARG A 150 -1.59 31.36 0.59
CA ARG A 150 -1.15 32.75 0.34
C ARG A 150 -2.03 33.78 1.05
N ALA A 151 -3.31 33.48 1.26
CA ALA A 151 -4.22 34.35 2.01
C ALA A 151 -3.99 34.33 3.52
N ALA A 152 -3.27 33.35 4.05
CA ALA A 152 -2.94 33.25 5.47
C ALA A 152 -1.74 34.16 5.83
N THR A 153 -1.97 35.46 5.99
CA THR A 153 -0.93 36.48 6.16
C THR A 153 -0.45 36.67 7.61
N ASP A 154 -1.10 36.04 8.59
CA ASP A 154 -0.73 36.10 9.99
C ASP A 154 -0.77 34.72 10.66
N ARG A 155 -0.20 34.63 11.88
CA ARG A 155 -0.10 33.35 12.64
C ARG A 155 -1.47 32.76 12.97
N ASN A 156 -2.49 33.59 13.21
CA ASN A 156 -3.82 33.11 13.56
C ASN A 156 -4.54 32.57 12.32
N ALA A 157 -4.35 33.22 11.16
CA ALA A 157 -4.87 32.74 9.89
C ALA A 157 -4.21 31.40 9.50
N LEU A 158 -2.90 31.28 9.69
CA LEU A 158 -2.16 30.04 9.47
C LEU A 158 -2.65 28.93 10.41
N ALA A 159 -2.80 29.20 11.70
CA ALA A 159 -3.31 28.23 12.66
C ALA A 159 -4.74 27.74 12.32
N ARG A 160 -5.61 28.66 11.88
CA ARG A 160 -6.95 28.28 11.38
C ARG A 160 -6.90 27.41 10.13
N LEU A 161 -5.98 27.73 9.21
CA LEU A 161 -5.80 26.93 8.00
C LEU A 161 -5.32 25.51 8.33
N MET A 162 -4.34 25.38 9.24
CA MET A 162 -3.83 24.09 9.70
C MET A 162 -4.91 23.24 10.40
N GLY A 163 -5.81 23.86 11.16
CA GLY A 163 -6.90 23.19 11.84
C GLY A 163 -8.16 22.94 10.99
N ARG A 164 -8.17 23.31 9.70
CA ARG A 164 -9.34 23.13 8.84
C ARG A 164 -9.59 21.64 8.56
N ARG A 165 -10.83 21.19 8.73
CA ARG A 165 -11.25 19.83 8.36
C ARG A 165 -11.01 19.57 6.86
N GLY A 166 -10.45 18.40 6.55
CA GLY A 166 -10.20 18.00 5.17
C GLY A 166 -8.91 18.52 4.56
N ASN A 167 -8.05 19.16 5.33
CA ASN A 167 -6.70 19.44 4.90
C ASN A 167 -5.90 18.12 4.88
N PHE A 168 -5.32 17.85 3.72
CA PHE A 168 -4.49 16.65 3.47
C PHE A 168 -3.00 16.94 3.57
N TYR A 169 -2.61 18.08 4.14
CA TYR A 169 -1.20 18.42 4.25
C TYR A 169 -0.67 18.16 5.65
N ASP A 170 0.58 17.75 5.67
CA ASP A 170 1.34 17.74 6.92
C ASP A 170 1.44 19.16 7.45
N THR A 171 1.15 19.30 8.73
CA THR A 171 1.28 20.58 9.44
C THR A 171 2.40 20.50 10.46
N PHE A 172 2.71 21.62 11.15
CA PHE A 172 3.67 21.61 12.25
C PHE A 172 3.21 20.75 13.44
N PHE A 173 1.94 20.35 13.45
CA PHE A 173 1.33 19.54 14.50
C PHE A 173 0.52 18.44 13.87
N ASN A 174 0.62 17.26 14.47
CA ASN A 174 -0.29 16.16 14.21
C ASN A 174 -1.35 16.16 15.30
N LEU A 175 -2.61 16.04 14.91
CA LEU A 175 -3.76 15.94 15.77
C LEU A 175 -4.39 14.56 15.60
N GLY A 176 -4.60 13.88 16.71
CA GLY A 176 -5.26 12.57 16.71
C GLY A 176 -6.17 12.42 17.93
N VAL A 177 -7.27 11.70 17.75
CA VAL A 177 -8.13 11.29 18.84
C VAL A 177 -7.88 9.82 19.10
N SER A 178 -7.52 9.47 20.33
CA SER A 178 -7.30 8.10 20.77
C SER A 178 -7.73 7.93 22.21
N ASP A 179 -7.70 6.70 22.70
CA ASP A 179 -8.00 6.39 24.10
C ASP A 179 -7.07 7.15 25.04
N ASP A 180 -7.60 7.68 26.13
CA ASP A 180 -6.76 8.30 27.15
C ASP A 180 -5.95 7.20 27.86
N GLN A 181 -4.62 7.31 27.82
CA GLN A 181 -3.73 6.31 28.43
C GLN A 181 -3.91 6.19 29.97
N LYS A 182 -4.52 7.18 30.63
CA LYS A 182 -4.80 7.19 32.06
C LYS A 182 -6.24 6.82 32.41
N ASP A 183 -7.13 6.92 31.43
CA ASP A 183 -8.55 6.62 31.58
C ASP A 183 -9.08 6.04 30.24
N PRO A 184 -8.92 4.74 30.02
CA PRO A 184 -9.23 4.11 28.73
C PRO A 184 -10.73 4.10 28.39
N ASP A 185 -11.60 4.46 29.32
CA ASP A 185 -13.04 4.56 29.09
C ASP A 185 -13.46 5.86 28.38
N ARG A 186 -12.50 6.72 28.05
CA ARG A 186 -12.76 7.97 27.32
C ARG A 186 -11.71 8.26 26.26
N TYR A 187 -12.11 9.04 25.25
CA TYR A 187 -11.22 9.56 24.24
C TYR A 187 -10.62 10.90 24.64
N THR A 188 -9.36 11.13 24.24
CA THR A 188 -8.68 12.41 24.40
C THR A 188 -8.02 12.86 23.10
N LEU A 189 -7.81 14.18 22.98
CA LEU A 189 -7.11 14.77 21.85
C LEU A 189 -5.61 14.78 22.13
N TYR A 190 -4.85 14.14 21.27
CA TYR A 190 -3.40 14.17 21.28
C TYR A 190 -2.89 15.20 20.28
N LEU A 191 -1.95 16.01 20.74
CA LEU A 191 -1.19 16.95 19.94
C LEU A 191 0.27 16.52 19.95
N SER A 192 0.84 16.28 18.78
CA SER A 192 2.26 15.93 18.64
C SER A 192 2.93 16.79 17.58
N GLN A 193 4.24 16.86 17.65
CA GLN A 193 5.03 17.59 16.66
C GLN A 193 4.90 16.91 15.28
N GLY A 194 4.79 17.73 14.22
CA GLY A 194 4.81 17.32 12.82
C GLY A 194 5.70 18.25 11.99
N GLY A 195 5.64 18.10 10.67
CA GLY A 195 6.24 19.03 9.70
C GLY A 195 7.77 18.97 9.58
N LEU A 196 8.43 17.95 10.12
CA LEU A 196 9.86 17.75 9.91
C LEU A 196 10.08 16.96 8.61
N GLY A 197 10.75 17.58 7.62
CA GLY A 197 10.97 16.97 6.31
C GLY A 197 12.28 16.19 6.19
N LEU A 198 13.21 16.33 7.14
CA LEU A 198 14.38 15.45 7.24
C LEU A 198 14.07 14.29 8.17
N GLY A 199 14.44 13.07 7.78
CA GLY A 199 13.98 11.83 8.40
C GLY A 199 14.42 11.57 9.84
N ASP A 200 15.45 12.25 10.35
CA ASP A 200 16.00 12.03 11.68
C ASP A 200 16.41 13.34 12.35
N ARG A 201 16.24 13.41 13.68
CA ARG A 201 16.70 14.54 14.52
C ARG A 201 18.18 14.86 14.30
N GLU A 202 19.02 13.87 14.14
CA GLU A 202 20.46 14.02 13.95
C GLU A 202 20.79 14.81 12.66
N MET A 203 19.96 14.70 11.64
CA MET A 203 20.12 15.46 10.40
C MET A 203 19.96 16.97 10.60
N TYR A 204 19.24 17.41 11.64
CA TYR A 204 19.10 18.81 12.00
C TYR A 204 20.25 19.32 12.88
N LEU A 205 20.88 18.45 13.67
CA LEU A 205 21.79 18.86 14.74
C LEU A 205 23.26 18.63 14.41
N ARG A 206 23.61 17.56 13.68
CA ARG A 206 25.02 17.20 13.44
C ARG A 206 25.61 17.92 12.23
N GLU A 207 26.89 18.33 12.36
CA GLU A 207 27.62 19.03 11.30
C GLU A 207 27.83 18.22 10.02
N ASN A 208 27.98 16.92 10.12
CA ASN A 208 28.11 16.07 8.94
C ASN A 208 26.87 16.08 8.01
N PHE A 209 25.72 16.58 8.47
CA PHE A 209 24.52 16.76 7.69
C PHE A 209 24.29 18.23 7.27
N ALA A 210 25.24 19.14 7.46
CA ALA A 210 25.12 20.53 7.04
C ALA A 210 24.77 20.70 5.55
N PRO A 211 25.37 19.96 4.60
CA PRO A 211 25.01 20.07 3.19
C PRO A 211 23.56 19.64 2.88
N GLN A 212 23.03 18.66 3.61
CA GLN A 212 21.62 18.23 3.47
C GLN A 212 20.67 19.31 3.99
N ARG A 213 20.99 19.95 5.14
CA ARG A 213 20.20 21.05 5.70
C ARG A 213 20.16 22.25 4.74
N GLU A 214 21.28 22.62 4.15
CA GLU A 214 21.35 23.72 3.17
C GLU A 214 20.47 23.45 1.96
N ARG A 215 20.52 22.23 1.40
CA ARG A 215 19.65 21.83 0.29
C ARG A 215 18.17 21.84 0.69
N TYR A 216 17.86 21.39 1.91
CA TYR A 216 16.49 21.41 2.42
C TYR A 216 15.97 22.83 2.62
N GLN A 217 16.79 23.74 3.15
CA GLN A 217 16.45 25.18 3.25
C GLN A 217 16.19 25.81 1.88
N ALA A 218 17.05 25.51 0.90
CA ALA A 218 16.86 25.98 -0.47
C ALA A 218 15.57 25.44 -1.10
N TYR A 219 15.23 24.18 -0.83
CA TYR A 219 13.96 23.57 -1.27
C TYR A 219 12.73 24.25 -0.65
N ILE A 220 12.78 24.54 0.66
CA ILE A 220 11.66 25.23 1.35
C ILE A 220 11.46 26.66 0.83
N ALA A 221 12.53 27.32 0.35
CA ALA A 221 12.48 28.69 -0.13
C ALA A 221 11.96 28.84 -1.58
N GLN A 222 11.79 27.75 -2.32
CA GLN A 222 11.21 27.74 -3.68
C GLN A 222 9.70 27.85 -3.66
#